data_a72a6bde75babb8f4a366534a246dcc0
#
_entry.id   a72a6bde75babb8f4a366534a246dcc0
#
_cell.length_a   1.000
_cell.length_b   1.000
_cell.length_c   1.000
_cell.angle_alpha   90.00
_cell.angle_beta   90.00
_cell.angle_gamma   90.00
#
_symmetry.space_group_name_H-M   'P 1'
#
loop_
_entity.id
_entity.type
_entity.pdbx_description
1 polymer ?
#
loop_
_entity_poly.entity_id
_entity_poly.type
_entity_poly.pdbx_seq_one_letter_code
_entity_poly.pdbx_strand_id
1 'polypeptide(L)'
;MKRWLYLIIVVAFLAGGIIGMALAQADKVTVDNKYPKKLKTPVTFNHKAHAAAAACTDCHHEWKKEESKAPKKCAECHKADDAGEKGLKKVYHKNCIDCHKELQKQGKKTGPTTKCSECHPSKAK
;
A
#
# COMPACT_ATOMS: atom_id res chain seq x y z
N MET A 1 -49.33 -20.92 3.23
CA MET A 1 -48.07 -21.08 4.00
C MET A 1 -46.84 -21.30 3.10
N LYS A 2 -46.87 -22.18 2.09
CA LYS A 2 -45.70 -22.42 1.20
C LYS A 2 -45.21 -21.18 0.43
N ARG A 3 -46.08 -20.30 -0.04
CA ARG A 3 -45.72 -19.09 -0.83
C ARG A 3 -44.95 -18.05 0.00
N TRP A 4 -45.25 -17.93 1.28
CA TRP A 4 -44.53 -17.02 2.18
C TRP A 4 -43.12 -17.53 2.51
N LEU A 5 -42.95 -18.84 2.61
CA LEU A 5 -41.64 -19.47 2.81
C LEU A 5 -40.69 -19.20 1.64
N TYR A 6 -41.19 -19.28 0.40
CA TYR A 6 -40.39 -18.95 -0.80
C TYR A 6 -39.99 -17.48 -0.84
N LEU A 7 -40.90 -16.57 -0.45
CA LEU A 7 -40.56 -15.15 -0.40
C LEU A 7 -39.47 -14.85 0.64
N ILE A 8 -39.49 -15.47 1.79
CA ILE A 8 -38.47 -15.30 2.84
C ILE A 8 -37.13 -15.85 2.36
N ILE A 9 -37.08 -17.00 1.69
CA ILE A 9 -35.85 -17.59 1.16
C ILE A 9 -35.26 -16.72 0.05
N VAL A 10 -36.08 -16.18 -0.86
CA VAL A 10 -35.61 -15.30 -1.94
C VAL A 10 -35.08 -13.98 -1.39
N VAL A 11 -35.74 -13.39 -0.39
CA VAL A 11 -35.26 -12.15 0.25
C VAL A 11 -33.94 -12.40 1.02
N ALA A 12 -33.81 -13.54 1.71
CA ALA A 12 -32.58 -13.91 2.39
C ALA A 12 -31.41 -14.13 1.41
N PHE A 13 -31.68 -14.71 0.23
CA PHE A 13 -30.68 -14.90 -0.82
C PHE A 13 -30.26 -13.56 -1.47
N LEU A 14 -31.20 -12.62 -1.65
CA LEU A 14 -30.89 -11.29 -2.20
C LEU A 14 -30.18 -10.39 -1.19
N ALA A 15 -30.44 -10.55 0.11
CA ALA A 15 -29.75 -9.82 1.17
C ALA A 15 -28.33 -10.37 1.46
N GLY A 16 -28.07 -11.66 1.17
CA GLY A 16 -26.76 -12.30 1.34
C GLY A 16 -25.76 -12.06 0.20
N GLY A 17 -26.17 -11.42 -0.90
CA GLY A 17 -25.41 -11.33 -2.14
C GLY A 17 -24.43 -10.19 -2.27
N ILE A 18 -24.25 -9.32 -1.26
CA ILE A 18 -23.21 -8.28 -1.26
C ILE A 18 -22.14 -8.63 -0.23
N ILE A 19 -21.54 -9.80 -0.39
CA ILE A 19 -20.21 -10.01 0.14
C ILE A 19 -19.30 -9.24 -0.82
N GLY A 20 -19.08 -7.95 -0.52
CA GLY A 20 -18.08 -7.18 -1.19
C GLY A 20 -16.78 -7.97 -1.14
N MET A 21 -16.19 -8.29 -2.28
CA MET A 21 -14.83 -8.78 -2.37
C MET A 21 -13.94 -7.68 -1.81
N ALA A 22 -13.79 -7.66 -0.49
CA ALA A 22 -12.72 -6.94 0.16
C ALA A 22 -11.44 -7.58 -0.40
N LEU A 23 -10.78 -6.90 -1.33
CA LEU A 23 -9.45 -7.26 -1.77
C LEU A 23 -8.62 -7.38 -0.50
N ALA A 24 -8.26 -8.59 -0.12
CA ALA A 24 -7.46 -8.86 1.07
C ALA A 24 -6.09 -8.23 0.86
N GLN A 25 -5.93 -6.99 1.34
CA GLN A 25 -4.66 -6.29 1.31
C GLN A 25 -3.80 -6.86 2.44
N ALA A 26 -2.57 -7.24 2.11
CA ALA A 26 -1.63 -7.68 3.13
C ALA A 26 -1.41 -6.55 4.16
N ASP A 27 -1.56 -6.85 5.45
CA ASP A 27 -1.38 -5.89 6.54
C ASP A 27 0.04 -5.30 6.55
N LYS A 28 1.03 -6.13 6.24
CA LYS A 28 2.45 -5.76 6.15
C LYS A 28 3.04 -6.26 4.85
N VAL A 29 3.84 -5.44 4.21
CA VAL A 29 4.54 -5.75 2.96
C VAL A 29 6.04 -5.54 3.13
N THR A 30 6.84 -6.48 2.71
CA THR A 30 8.29 -6.30 2.63
C THR A 30 8.64 -5.65 1.29
N VAL A 31 9.18 -4.44 1.36
CA VAL A 31 9.69 -3.73 0.18
C VAL A 31 11.13 -4.17 -0.04
N ASP A 32 11.30 -5.20 -0.86
CA ASP A 32 12.59 -5.75 -1.25
C ASP A 32 12.73 -5.78 -2.78
N ASN A 33 13.32 -4.75 -3.33
CA ASN A 33 13.51 -4.64 -4.77
C ASN A 33 14.85 -5.23 -5.20
N LYS A 34 14.88 -5.75 -6.41
CA LYS A 34 16.11 -6.24 -7.03
C LYS A 34 16.97 -5.05 -7.50
N TYR A 35 18.04 -4.78 -6.78
CA TYR A 35 19.07 -3.82 -7.17
C TYR A 35 20.35 -4.57 -7.52
N PRO A 36 21.17 -4.03 -8.44
CA PRO A 36 22.49 -4.60 -8.76
C PRO A 36 23.38 -4.73 -7.52
N LYS A 37 23.29 -3.74 -6.61
CA LYS A 37 23.98 -3.75 -5.31
C LYS A 37 23.06 -3.27 -4.22
N LYS A 38 22.67 -4.16 -3.31
CA LYS A 38 21.86 -3.82 -2.13
C LYS A 38 22.76 -3.23 -1.05
N LEU A 39 22.54 -1.96 -0.71
CA LEU A 39 23.28 -1.24 0.32
C LEU A 39 22.56 -1.25 1.68
N LYS A 40 21.25 -1.50 1.69
CA LYS A 40 20.40 -1.46 2.87
C LYS A 40 19.50 -2.69 2.93
N THR A 41 19.04 -3.01 4.13
CA THR A 41 18.05 -4.05 4.35
C THR A 41 16.68 -3.69 3.76
N PRO A 42 15.84 -4.68 3.43
CA PRO A 42 14.46 -4.44 3.04
C PRO A 42 13.67 -3.66 4.10
N VAL A 43 12.67 -2.92 3.65
CA VAL A 43 11.78 -2.15 4.53
C VAL A 43 10.52 -2.97 4.79
N THR A 44 10.15 -3.13 6.07
CA THR A 44 8.84 -3.66 6.43
C THR A 44 7.83 -2.51 6.46
N PHE A 45 6.92 -2.51 5.49
CA PHE A 45 5.93 -1.48 5.30
C PHE A 45 4.58 -1.94 5.88
N ASN A 46 4.01 -1.16 6.79
CA ASN A 46 2.68 -1.43 7.34
C ASN A 46 1.61 -0.85 6.42
N HIS A 47 1.21 -1.64 5.42
CA HIS A 47 0.27 -1.21 4.39
C HIS A 47 -1.10 -0.84 4.98
N LYS A 48 -1.59 -1.62 5.95
CA LYS A 48 -2.88 -1.36 6.60
C LYS A 48 -2.94 -0.01 7.31
N ALA A 49 -1.88 0.35 8.04
CA ALA A 49 -1.82 1.64 8.72
C ALA A 49 -1.80 2.81 7.73
N HIS A 50 -1.12 2.66 6.59
CA HIS A 50 -1.07 3.68 5.54
C HIS A 50 -2.40 3.79 4.78
N ALA A 51 -3.05 2.68 4.50
CA ALA A 51 -4.37 2.67 3.87
C ALA A 51 -5.47 3.31 4.74
N ALA A 52 -5.28 3.33 6.05
CA ALA A 52 -6.17 4.03 6.98
C ALA A 52 -5.87 5.54 7.09
N ALA A 53 -4.67 5.98 6.69
CA ALA A 53 -4.18 7.35 6.88
C ALA A 53 -4.13 8.19 5.58
N ALA A 54 -4.10 7.55 4.41
CA ALA A 54 -3.92 8.17 3.11
C ALA A 54 -4.80 7.52 2.05
N ALA A 55 -5.08 8.23 0.97
CA ALA A 55 -5.79 7.65 -0.17
C ALA A 55 -4.91 6.63 -0.92
N CYS A 56 -5.50 5.57 -1.45
CA CYS A 56 -4.77 4.56 -2.20
C CYS A 56 -3.97 5.17 -3.37
N THR A 57 -4.54 6.19 -4.00
CA THR A 57 -3.94 6.89 -5.14
C THR A 57 -2.76 7.79 -4.78
N ASP A 58 -2.56 8.13 -3.51
CA ASP A 58 -1.39 8.89 -3.07
C ASP A 58 -0.08 8.08 -3.27
N CYS A 59 -0.19 6.75 -3.22
CA CYS A 59 0.92 5.84 -3.49
C CYS A 59 0.78 5.14 -4.85
N HIS A 60 -0.43 4.74 -5.21
CA HIS A 60 -0.75 4.03 -6.45
C HIS A 60 -1.33 4.98 -7.50
N HIS A 61 -0.54 5.97 -7.90
CA HIS A 61 -0.98 7.13 -8.71
C HIS A 61 -1.52 6.78 -10.11
N GLU A 62 -1.16 5.60 -10.66
CA GLU A 62 -1.67 5.10 -11.94
C GLU A 62 -2.87 4.15 -11.80
N TRP A 63 -3.30 3.89 -10.54
CA TRP A 63 -4.41 2.97 -10.32
C TRP A 63 -5.76 3.67 -10.43
N LYS A 64 -6.60 3.15 -11.31
CA LYS A 64 -8.00 3.58 -11.44
C LYS A 64 -8.86 2.64 -10.60
N LYS A 65 -9.50 3.20 -9.58
CA LYS A 65 -10.29 2.45 -8.59
C LYS A 65 -11.43 1.62 -9.22
N GLU A 66 -11.89 2.02 -10.40
CA GLU A 66 -12.93 1.33 -11.17
C GLU A 66 -12.40 0.07 -11.88
N GLU A 67 -11.09 -0.10 -11.98
CA GLU A 67 -10.50 -1.29 -12.54
C GLU A 67 -10.50 -2.40 -11.49
N SER A 68 -11.02 -3.59 -11.85
CA SER A 68 -11.01 -4.79 -11.00
C SER A 68 -9.60 -5.36 -10.75
N LYS A 69 -8.57 -4.70 -11.25
CA LYS A 69 -7.17 -5.11 -11.15
C LYS A 69 -6.51 -4.52 -9.91
N ALA A 70 -5.65 -5.30 -9.28
CA ALA A 70 -4.82 -4.83 -8.18
C ALA A 70 -3.86 -3.72 -8.66
N PRO A 71 -3.54 -2.71 -7.79
CA PRO A 71 -2.57 -1.67 -8.11
C PRO A 71 -1.20 -2.26 -8.44
N LYS A 72 -0.52 -1.67 -9.43
CA LYS A 72 0.85 -2.03 -9.79
C LYS A 72 1.83 -1.67 -8.67
N LYS A 73 2.90 -2.45 -8.55
CA LYS A 73 4.02 -2.12 -7.64
C LYS A 73 4.89 -1.02 -8.26
N CYS A 74 5.47 -0.16 -7.43
CA CYS A 74 6.36 0.91 -7.91
C CYS A 74 7.46 0.40 -8.87
N ALA A 75 8.04 -0.77 -8.57
CA ALA A 75 9.11 -1.38 -9.37
C ALA A 75 8.69 -1.88 -10.76
N GLU A 76 7.40 -1.95 -11.05
CA GLU A 76 6.93 -2.33 -12.39
C GLU A 76 7.18 -1.22 -13.42
N CYS A 77 7.09 0.05 -12.97
CA CYS A 77 7.31 1.22 -13.81
C CYS A 77 8.62 1.93 -13.50
N HIS A 78 8.98 2.08 -12.22
CA HIS A 78 10.19 2.77 -11.79
C HIS A 78 11.35 1.78 -11.68
N LYS A 79 12.46 2.03 -12.39
CA LYS A 79 13.56 1.07 -12.49
C LYS A 79 14.65 1.32 -11.45
N ALA A 80 15.29 0.24 -11.02
CA ALA A 80 16.34 0.27 -9.99
C ALA A 80 17.67 0.85 -10.50
N ASP A 81 17.93 0.74 -11.78
CA ASP A 81 19.11 1.25 -12.48
C ASP A 81 18.95 2.69 -13.00
N ASP A 82 17.74 3.25 -12.93
CA ASP A 82 17.50 4.65 -13.26
C ASP A 82 18.03 5.56 -12.15
N ALA A 83 19.03 6.37 -12.48
CA ALA A 83 19.61 7.37 -11.58
C ALA A 83 18.83 8.70 -11.57
N GLY A 84 17.88 8.89 -12.47
CA GLY A 84 17.07 10.09 -12.61
C GLY A 84 16.00 10.25 -11.53
N GLU A 85 15.17 11.28 -11.67
CA GLU A 85 14.09 11.60 -10.71
C GLU A 85 13.01 10.51 -10.63
N LYS A 86 12.84 9.73 -11.69
CA LYS A 86 11.89 8.61 -11.76
C LYS A 86 12.50 7.28 -11.31
N GLY A 87 13.77 7.27 -10.93
CA GLY A 87 14.44 6.08 -10.45
C GLY A 87 13.82 5.54 -9.16
N LEU A 88 13.69 4.23 -9.06
CA LEU A 88 12.96 3.55 -8.00
C LEU A 88 13.36 3.98 -6.59
N LYS A 89 14.66 4.15 -6.32
CA LYS A 89 15.16 4.61 -5.02
C LYS A 89 14.65 6.02 -4.68
N LYS A 90 14.74 6.95 -5.62
CA LYS A 90 14.29 8.34 -5.42
C LYS A 90 12.78 8.41 -5.22
N VAL A 91 12.04 7.65 -6.01
CA VAL A 91 10.58 7.58 -5.92
C VAL A 91 10.13 7.10 -4.53
N TYR A 92 10.70 6.02 -4.02
CA TYR A 92 10.38 5.56 -2.67
C TYR A 92 10.73 6.59 -1.60
N HIS A 93 11.95 7.12 -1.64
CA HIS A 93 12.39 8.08 -0.62
C HIS A 93 11.54 9.35 -0.66
N LYS A 94 11.25 9.89 -1.82
CA LYS A 94 10.41 11.07 -1.97
C LYS A 94 8.99 10.79 -1.46
N ASN A 95 8.36 9.73 -1.91
CA ASN A 95 6.99 9.43 -1.52
C ASN A 95 6.83 9.20 -0.01
N CYS A 96 7.71 8.41 0.60
CA CYS A 96 7.63 8.13 2.04
C CYS A 96 8.07 9.32 2.89
N ILE A 97 9.26 9.87 2.61
CA ILE A 97 9.87 10.89 3.46
C ILE A 97 9.14 12.24 3.36
N ASP A 98 8.74 12.65 2.16
CA ASP A 98 8.08 13.95 1.98
C ASP A 98 6.70 13.95 2.63
N CYS A 99 5.93 12.86 2.47
CA CYS A 99 4.65 12.71 3.16
C CYS A 99 4.82 12.72 4.69
N HIS A 100 5.77 11.96 5.23
CA HIS A 100 6.03 11.94 6.67
C HIS A 100 6.46 13.30 7.22
N LYS A 101 7.32 14.03 6.48
CA LYS A 101 7.73 15.39 6.85
C LYS A 101 6.56 16.37 6.85
N GLU A 102 5.68 16.26 5.87
CA GLU A 102 4.50 17.12 5.79
C GLU A 102 3.52 16.86 6.94
N LEU A 103 3.27 15.59 7.26
CA LEU A 103 2.46 15.23 8.43
C LEU A 103 3.10 15.72 9.75
N GLN A 104 4.43 15.64 9.86
CA GLN A 104 5.16 16.14 11.02
C GLN A 104 5.00 17.65 11.19
N LYS A 105 5.09 18.44 10.10
CA LYS A 105 4.83 19.89 10.13
C LYS A 105 3.42 20.22 10.59
N GLN A 106 2.46 19.38 10.25
CA GLN A 106 1.06 19.50 10.69
C GLN A 106 0.83 19.03 12.14
N GLY A 107 1.86 18.61 12.87
CA GLY A 107 1.76 18.08 14.22
C GLY A 107 1.07 16.71 14.30
N LYS A 108 0.92 16.01 13.17
CA LYS A 108 0.28 14.69 13.11
C LYS A 108 1.28 13.58 13.42
N LYS A 109 0.77 12.48 13.97
CA LYS A 109 1.56 11.27 14.15
C LYS A 109 2.00 10.74 12.79
N THR A 110 3.28 10.45 12.63
CA THR A 110 3.86 9.99 11.37
C THR A 110 4.96 8.94 11.59
N GLY A 111 5.42 8.35 10.51
CA GLY A 111 6.58 7.47 10.48
C GLY A 111 7.92 8.23 10.44
N PRO A 112 9.03 7.49 10.26
CA PRO A 112 10.38 8.06 10.21
C PRO A 112 10.57 9.06 9.07
N THR A 113 11.36 10.11 9.33
CA THR A 113 11.57 11.20 8.36
C THR A 113 13.01 11.36 7.88
N THR A 114 14.01 10.93 8.65
CA THR A 114 15.41 11.27 8.36
C THR A 114 16.41 10.14 8.52
N LYS A 115 16.28 9.28 9.52
CA LYS A 115 17.29 8.26 9.81
C LYS A 115 17.09 7.01 8.97
N CYS A 116 18.13 6.63 8.22
CA CYS A 116 18.11 5.41 7.38
C CYS A 116 17.73 4.14 8.17
N SER A 117 18.24 4.01 9.40
CA SER A 117 18.01 2.84 10.25
C SER A 117 16.59 2.68 10.78
N GLU A 118 15.81 3.72 10.75
CA GLU A 118 14.40 3.67 11.18
C GLU A 118 13.50 3.01 10.13
N CYS A 119 13.87 3.11 8.84
CA CYS A 119 13.22 2.42 7.74
C CYS A 119 13.95 1.13 7.34
N HIS A 120 15.28 1.16 7.40
CA HIS A 120 16.17 0.06 7.03
C HIS A 120 16.87 -0.47 8.28
N PRO A 121 16.27 -1.40 9.03
CA PRO A 121 16.90 -1.93 10.23
C PRO A 121 18.28 -2.54 9.91
N SER A 122 19.19 -2.51 10.88
CA SER A 122 20.47 -3.21 10.73
C SER A 122 20.23 -4.71 10.59
N LYS A 123 21.08 -5.39 9.80
CA LYS A 123 21.06 -6.85 9.78
C LYS A 123 21.30 -7.35 11.20
N ALA A 124 20.45 -8.26 11.68
CA ALA A 124 20.79 -9.01 12.88
C ALA A 124 22.13 -9.71 12.65
N LYS A 125 23.07 -9.51 13.58
CA LYS A 125 24.36 -10.24 13.58
C LYS A 125 24.11 -11.70 13.90
#